data_2313fa130aa7ab2ce8f7a95107451bc0
#
_entry.id   2313fa130aa7ab2ce8f7a95107451bc0
#
_cell.length_a   1.000
_cell.length_b   1.000
_cell.length_c   1.000
_cell.angle_alpha   90.00
_cell.angle_beta   90.00
_cell.angle_gamma   90.00
#
_symmetry.space_group_name_H-M   'P 1'
#
loop_
_entity.id
_entity.type
_entity.pdbx_description
1 polymer ?
#
loop_
_entity_poly.entity_id
_entity_poly.type
_entity_poly.pdbx_seq_one_letter_code
_entity_poly.pdbx_strand_id
1 'polypeptide(L)'
;MFNGIVKHTGKINAIFKRNKDCRIEILSKIKFLKNEIGSSVSCSGSCLTLEKIKGNLSVFYLSTETLNKTNFKIANNEDIINLEKSLKYGDRISGHFVQGHVDVTSTVKNINFVGKSWFIDFKLSKNYKKYIVQKGSVTINGVSLTISKILKQGFQVVLVPQTLKLTNLIFLKKNDVVNVEFDVLGKYINSFLK
;
A
#
# COMPACT_ATOMS: atom_id res chain seq x y z
N MET A 1 -0.07 3.57 -12.65
CA MET A 1 1.14 4.10 -11.99
C MET A 1 0.74 5.09 -10.92
N PHE A 2 1.39 5.03 -9.80
CA PHE A 2 1.19 5.86 -8.61
C PHE A 2 2.53 6.41 -8.14
N ASN A 3 2.51 7.21 -7.10
CA ASN A 3 3.64 7.96 -6.57
C ASN A 3 3.98 7.53 -5.15
N GLY A 4 3.01 6.86 -4.50
CA GLY A 4 3.12 6.49 -3.08
C GLY A 4 2.97 7.67 -2.13
N ILE A 5 2.43 8.79 -2.60
CA ILE A 5 2.14 9.98 -1.77
C ILE A 5 0.65 9.99 -1.46
N VAL A 6 0.30 9.25 -0.44
CA VAL A 6 -1.09 9.11 0.03
C VAL A 6 -1.57 10.40 0.67
N LYS A 7 -2.71 10.91 0.17
CA LYS A 7 -3.37 12.12 0.68
C LYS A 7 -4.77 11.83 1.23
N HIS A 8 -5.30 10.65 0.96
CA HIS A 8 -6.64 10.26 1.34
C HIS A 8 -6.65 8.87 1.94
N THR A 9 -7.50 8.70 2.94
CA THR A 9 -7.89 7.39 3.45
C THR A 9 -9.39 7.19 3.22
N GLY A 10 -9.80 5.93 3.19
CA GLY A 10 -11.20 5.53 3.19
C GLY A 10 -11.41 4.41 4.20
N LYS A 11 -12.65 4.12 4.49
CA LYS A 11 -13.06 3.05 5.38
C LYS A 11 -13.78 1.97 4.59
N ILE A 12 -13.46 0.71 4.80
CA ILE A 12 -14.21 -0.39 4.20
C ILE A 12 -15.63 -0.38 4.78
N ASN A 13 -16.62 -0.08 3.94
CA ASN A 13 -18.03 -0.07 4.30
C ASN A 13 -18.61 -1.49 4.24
N ALA A 14 -18.26 -2.26 3.22
CA ALA A 14 -18.74 -3.62 3.03
C ALA A 14 -17.76 -4.45 2.19
N ILE A 15 -17.73 -5.76 2.46
CA ILE A 15 -16.99 -6.75 1.69
C ILE A 15 -17.99 -7.79 1.18
N PHE A 16 -18.10 -7.92 -0.15
CA PHE A 16 -18.99 -8.87 -0.81
C PHE A 16 -18.17 -10.01 -1.40
N LYS A 17 -18.26 -11.18 -0.79
CA LYS A 17 -17.62 -12.40 -1.28
C LYS A 17 -18.70 -13.31 -1.90
N ARG A 18 -18.58 -13.59 -3.20
CA ARG A 18 -19.48 -14.53 -3.90
C ARG A 18 -18.63 -15.47 -4.76
N ASN A 19 -18.56 -16.75 -4.40
CA ASN A 19 -17.69 -17.73 -5.03
C ASN A 19 -16.21 -17.28 -5.03
N LYS A 20 -15.65 -17.08 -6.24
CA LYS A 20 -14.26 -16.58 -6.44
C LYS A 20 -14.19 -15.05 -6.57
N ASP A 21 -15.33 -14.37 -6.59
CA ASP A 21 -15.41 -12.93 -6.73
C ASP A 21 -15.42 -12.25 -5.37
N CYS A 22 -14.64 -11.19 -5.26
CA CYS A 22 -14.67 -10.32 -4.09
C CYS A 22 -14.80 -8.86 -4.55
N ARG A 23 -15.71 -8.13 -3.94
CA ARG A 23 -15.83 -6.68 -4.11
C ARG A 23 -15.76 -6.02 -2.76
N ILE A 24 -15.08 -4.88 -2.72
CA ILE A 24 -15.08 -4.02 -1.54
C ILE A 24 -15.73 -2.69 -1.88
N GLU A 25 -16.51 -2.22 -0.94
CA GLU A 25 -17.08 -0.87 -0.93
C GLU A 25 -16.28 -0.01 0.04
N ILE A 26 -15.73 1.11 -0.42
CA ILE A 26 -14.93 2.02 0.39
C ILE A 26 -15.64 3.37 0.49
N LEU A 27 -15.95 3.79 1.71
CA LEU A 27 -16.44 5.12 2.04
C LEU A 27 -15.23 6.06 2.20
N SER A 28 -15.17 7.14 1.41
CA SER A 28 -14.05 8.09 1.48
C SER A 28 -14.45 9.50 1.10
N LYS A 29 -13.60 10.46 1.43
CA LYS A 29 -13.73 11.86 0.98
C LYS A 29 -13.12 12.12 -0.40
N ILE A 30 -12.44 11.11 -0.98
CA ILE A 30 -11.89 11.24 -2.33
C ILE A 30 -13.05 11.28 -3.33
N LYS A 31 -13.05 12.29 -4.19
CA LYS A 31 -14.11 12.44 -5.19
C LYS A 31 -13.69 11.79 -6.49
N PHE A 32 -14.47 10.84 -6.97
CA PHE A 32 -14.32 10.26 -8.31
C PHE A 32 -15.39 10.81 -9.23
N LEU A 33 -15.03 11.05 -10.47
CA LEU A 33 -15.97 11.46 -11.53
C LEU A 33 -16.47 10.22 -12.28
N LYS A 34 -17.64 10.31 -12.91
CA LYS A 34 -18.21 9.18 -13.68
C LYS A 34 -17.30 8.66 -14.78
N ASN A 35 -16.53 9.54 -15.41
CA ASN A 35 -15.55 9.18 -16.44
C ASN A 35 -14.27 8.54 -15.89
N GLU A 36 -14.09 8.45 -14.56
CA GLU A 36 -13.00 7.74 -13.92
C GLU A 36 -13.36 6.27 -13.63
N ILE A 37 -14.61 5.83 -13.89
CA ILE A 37 -14.96 4.41 -13.82
C ILE A 37 -14.12 3.64 -14.84
N GLY A 38 -13.52 2.54 -14.41
CA GLY A 38 -12.52 1.77 -15.16
C GLY A 38 -11.08 2.21 -14.90
N SER A 39 -10.84 3.33 -14.22
CA SER A 39 -9.48 3.76 -13.85
C SER A 39 -8.91 2.95 -12.70
N SER A 40 -7.57 2.95 -12.61
CA SER A 40 -6.84 2.32 -11.52
C SER A 40 -6.75 3.26 -10.31
N VAL A 41 -6.97 2.69 -9.12
CA VAL A 41 -6.79 3.36 -7.82
C VAL A 41 -5.91 2.47 -6.95
N SER A 42 -4.90 3.03 -6.30
CA SER A 42 -4.13 2.33 -5.27
C SER A 42 -4.93 2.28 -3.98
N CYS A 43 -5.34 1.08 -3.59
CA CYS A 43 -6.04 0.80 -2.33
C CYS A 43 -5.07 0.06 -1.41
N SER A 44 -4.54 0.73 -0.39
CA SER A 44 -3.44 0.22 0.47
C SER A 44 -2.33 -0.46 -0.32
N GLY A 45 -1.91 0.16 -1.45
CA GLY A 45 -0.84 -0.32 -2.31
C GLY A 45 -1.25 -1.36 -3.34
N SER A 46 -2.51 -1.79 -3.37
CA SER A 46 -3.02 -2.67 -4.41
C SER A 46 -3.71 -1.87 -5.50
N CYS A 47 -3.27 -2.05 -6.75
CA CYS A 47 -3.90 -1.44 -7.93
C CYS A 47 -5.24 -2.12 -8.20
N LEU A 48 -6.34 -1.44 -7.91
CA LEU A 48 -7.69 -1.94 -8.12
C LEU A 48 -8.43 -1.09 -9.15
N THR A 49 -9.30 -1.72 -9.91
CA THR A 49 -10.16 -1.03 -10.87
C THR A 49 -11.40 -0.48 -10.18
N LEU A 50 -11.67 0.80 -10.36
CA LEU A 50 -12.89 1.45 -9.90
C LEU A 50 -14.08 0.98 -10.75
N GLU A 51 -14.98 0.17 -10.17
CA GLU A 51 -16.15 -0.38 -10.90
C GLU A 51 -17.37 0.52 -10.81
N LYS A 52 -17.64 1.11 -9.64
CA LYS A 52 -18.85 1.91 -9.39
C LYS A 52 -18.60 3.04 -8.42
N ILE A 53 -19.41 4.09 -8.55
CA ILE A 53 -19.43 5.24 -7.65
C ILE A 53 -20.87 5.49 -7.21
N LYS A 54 -21.10 5.67 -5.90
CA LYS A 54 -22.41 6.04 -5.32
C LYS A 54 -22.17 7.05 -4.20
N GLY A 55 -22.24 8.33 -4.54
CA GLY A 55 -21.89 9.41 -3.60
C GLY A 55 -20.43 9.30 -3.15
N ASN A 56 -20.19 9.11 -1.87
CA ASN A 56 -18.86 8.94 -1.27
C ASN A 56 -18.42 7.46 -1.22
N LEU A 57 -19.23 6.54 -1.74
CA LEU A 57 -18.89 5.11 -1.83
C LEU A 57 -18.27 4.80 -3.19
N SER A 58 -17.19 4.07 -3.16
CA SER A 58 -16.50 3.55 -4.36
C SER A 58 -16.36 2.04 -4.25
N VAL A 59 -16.69 1.33 -5.33
CA VAL A 59 -16.65 -0.14 -5.39
C VAL A 59 -15.47 -0.59 -6.23
N PHE A 60 -14.71 -1.54 -5.70
CA PHE A 60 -13.54 -2.13 -6.34
C PHE A 60 -13.65 -3.64 -6.38
N TYR A 61 -13.19 -4.25 -7.48
CA TYR A 61 -13.07 -5.68 -7.64
C TYR A 61 -11.69 -6.17 -7.16
N LEU A 62 -11.67 -7.29 -6.44
CA LEU A 62 -10.47 -7.98 -6.02
C LEU A 62 -10.43 -9.38 -6.64
N SER A 63 -9.42 -9.64 -7.44
CA SER A 63 -9.18 -10.98 -7.99
C SER A 63 -8.72 -11.95 -6.88
N THR A 64 -8.82 -13.24 -7.15
CA THR A 64 -8.26 -14.28 -6.27
C THR A 64 -6.76 -14.06 -6.03
N GLU A 65 -6.02 -13.62 -7.05
CA GLU A 65 -4.59 -13.29 -6.92
C GLU A 65 -4.39 -12.11 -5.96
N THR A 66 -5.16 -11.02 -6.12
CA THR A 66 -5.11 -9.87 -5.22
C THR A 66 -5.36 -10.30 -3.78
N LEU A 67 -6.39 -11.12 -3.53
CA LEU A 67 -6.68 -11.62 -2.19
C LEU A 67 -5.53 -12.45 -1.62
N ASN A 68 -4.90 -13.29 -2.44
CA ASN A 68 -3.79 -14.16 -1.98
C ASN A 68 -2.49 -13.40 -1.71
N LYS A 69 -2.26 -12.29 -2.41
CA LYS A 69 -1.02 -11.51 -2.33
C LYS A 69 -1.09 -10.34 -1.37
N THR A 70 -2.28 -9.96 -0.90
CA THR A 70 -2.47 -8.75 -0.11
C THR A 70 -3.13 -9.02 1.24
N ASN A 71 -3.06 -8.05 2.13
CA ASN A 71 -3.77 -8.08 3.40
C ASN A 71 -5.30 -7.96 3.27
N PHE A 72 -5.83 -7.75 2.06
CA PHE A 72 -7.28 -7.83 1.81
C PHE A 72 -7.87 -9.22 2.08
N LYS A 73 -7.04 -10.27 2.11
CA LYS A 73 -7.47 -11.61 2.51
C LYS A 73 -8.08 -11.64 3.91
N ILE A 74 -7.54 -10.82 4.82
CA ILE A 74 -7.93 -10.73 6.23
C ILE A 74 -8.65 -9.42 6.57
N ALA A 75 -8.97 -8.62 5.55
CA ALA A 75 -9.63 -7.34 5.75
C ALA A 75 -11.07 -7.52 6.29
N ASN A 76 -11.48 -6.56 7.10
CA ASN A 76 -12.80 -6.50 7.72
C ASN A 76 -13.49 -5.16 7.37
N ASN A 77 -14.80 -5.13 7.61
CA ASN A 77 -15.51 -3.86 7.62
C ASN A 77 -14.88 -2.93 8.67
N GLU A 78 -14.95 -1.64 8.42
CA GLU A 78 -14.36 -0.57 9.25
C GLU A 78 -12.84 -0.39 9.13
N ASP A 79 -12.10 -1.31 8.47
CA ASP A 79 -10.67 -1.14 8.24
C ASP A 79 -10.39 0.13 7.42
N ILE A 80 -9.36 0.86 7.84
CA ILE A 80 -8.93 2.09 7.17
C ILE A 80 -7.94 1.77 6.05
N ILE A 81 -8.27 2.20 4.84
CA ILE A 81 -7.52 1.95 3.61
C ILE A 81 -6.89 3.24 3.11
N ASN A 82 -5.61 3.19 2.78
CA ASN A 82 -4.93 4.27 2.06
C ASN A 82 -5.44 4.33 0.62
N LEU A 83 -5.70 5.53 0.09
CA LEU A 83 -6.21 5.73 -1.26
C LEU A 83 -5.35 6.72 -2.02
N GLU A 84 -4.96 6.34 -3.24
CA GLU A 84 -4.27 7.22 -4.18
C GLU A 84 -4.83 7.02 -5.59
N LYS A 85 -5.18 8.11 -6.28
CA LYS A 85 -5.53 8.07 -7.71
C LYS A 85 -4.28 7.84 -8.55
N SER A 86 -4.45 7.23 -9.73
CA SER A 86 -3.37 7.13 -10.69
C SER A 86 -2.83 8.52 -11.08
N LEU A 87 -1.52 8.59 -11.35
CA LEU A 87 -0.86 9.79 -11.85
C LEU A 87 -1.43 10.19 -13.20
N LYS A 88 -1.52 11.49 -13.42
CA LYS A 88 -1.77 12.10 -14.73
C LYS A 88 -0.45 12.41 -15.42
N TYR A 89 -0.49 12.54 -16.73
CA TYR A 89 0.66 13.04 -17.47
C TYR A 89 1.04 14.44 -16.96
N GLY A 90 2.33 14.65 -16.69
CA GLY A 90 2.84 15.93 -16.15
C GLY A 90 2.83 16.05 -14.62
N ASP A 91 2.26 15.08 -13.89
CA ASP A 91 2.33 15.10 -12.43
C ASP A 91 3.77 14.92 -11.92
N ARG A 92 4.06 15.55 -10.77
CA ARG A 92 5.37 15.38 -10.10
C ARG A 92 5.45 14.02 -9.42
N ILE A 93 6.59 13.35 -9.58
CA ILE A 93 6.92 12.14 -8.84
C ILE A 93 7.68 12.54 -7.58
N SER A 94 6.96 12.65 -6.46
CA SER A 94 7.53 13.07 -5.17
C SER A 94 7.94 11.89 -4.27
N GLY A 95 7.48 10.68 -4.58
CA GLY A 95 7.90 9.41 -3.97
C GLY A 95 8.82 8.64 -4.91
N HIS A 96 8.36 7.49 -5.37
CA HIS A 96 9.03 6.69 -6.40
C HIS A 96 7.99 6.08 -7.35
N PHE A 97 8.41 5.33 -8.38
CA PHE A 97 7.48 4.66 -9.29
C PHE A 97 6.79 3.49 -8.59
N VAL A 98 5.53 3.70 -8.18
CA VAL A 98 4.69 2.70 -7.54
C VAL A 98 3.69 2.16 -8.55
N GLN A 99 3.68 0.83 -8.73
CA GLN A 99 2.79 0.18 -9.70
C GLN A 99 1.44 -0.18 -9.09
N GLY A 100 1.40 -0.36 -7.78
CA GLY A 100 0.26 -0.96 -7.07
C GLY A 100 0.27 -2.49 -7.18
N HIS A 101 1.41 -3.08 -7.46
CA HIS A 101 1.60 -4.52 -7.62
C HIS A 101 2.30 -5.08 -6.38
N VAL A 102 1.50 -5.40 -5.36
CA VAL A 102 1.99 -5.94 -4.10
C VAL A 102 2.76 -7.23 -4.33
N ASP A 103 4.01 -7.26 -3.90
CA ASP A 103 4.88 -8.44 -4.03
C ASP A 103 4.64 -9.44 -2.92
N VAL A 104 4.44 -8.94 -1.69
CA VAL A 104 4.32 -9.76 -0.49
C VAL A 104 3.61 -8.99 0.62
N THR A 105 3.00 -9.72 1.55
CA THR A 105 2.63 -9.14 2.83
C THR A 105 3.78 -9.29 3.83
N SER A 106 3.90 -8.32 4.72
CA SER A 106 4.88 -8.31 5.81
C SER A 106 4.17 -8.07 7.15
N THR A 107 4.85 -8.46 8.23
CA THR A 107 4.34 -8.28 9.58
C THR A 107 5.15 -7.21 10.31
N VAL A 108 4.48 -6.32 11.01
CA VAL A 108 5.09 -5.36 11.93
C VAL A 108 5.74 -6.14 13.08
N LYS A 109 7.06 -6.05 13.21
CA LYS A 109 7.83 -6.73 14.26
C LYS A 109 7.94 -5.88 15.51
N ASN A 110 8.20 -4.59 15.32
CA ASN A 110 8.43 -3.65 16.41
C ASN A 110 8.09 -2.22 15.99
N ILE A 111 7.69 -1.39 16.93
CA ILE A 111 7.46 0.05 16.76
C ILE A 111 8.14 0.76 17.91
N ASN A 112 9.12 1.60 17.59
CA ASN A 112 9.83 2.44 18.56
C ASN A 112 9.53 3.91 18.28
N PHE A 113 9.35 4.69 19.31
CA PHE A 113 9.07 6.12 19.23
C PHE A 113 10.34 6.90 19.59
N VAL A 114 10.75 7.82 18.72
CA VAL A 114 11.87 8.73 18.98
C VAL A 114 11.40 10.13 18.62
N GLY A 115 11.18 10.95 19.64
CA GLY A 115 10.51 12.23 19.47
C GLY A 115 9.11 12.06 18.86
N LYS A 116 8.86 12.73 17.75
CA LYS A 116 7.58 12.63 17.00
C LYS A 116 7.63 11.61 15.86
N SER A 117 8.72 10.88 15.69
CA SER A 117 8.91 9.91 14.61
C SER A 117 8.73 8.48 15.10
N TRP A 118 8.16 7.63 14.25
CA TRP A 118 7.99 6.21 14.51
C TRP A 118 9.00 5.41 13.70
N PHE A 119 9.79 4.59 14.36
CA PHE A 119 10.70 3.62 13.75
C PHE A 119 10.03 2.26 13.75
N ILE A 120 9.67 1.77 12.56
CA ILE A 120 8.92 0.53 12.41
C ILE A 120 9.78 -0.52 11.74
N ASP A 121 9.93 -1.67 12.41
CA ASP A 121 10.60 -2.85 11.90
C ASP A 121 9.59 -3.79 11.25
N PHE A 122 9.82 -4.15 9.99
CA PHE A 122 9.03 -5.11 9.23
C PHE A 122 9.80 -6.41 9.02
N LYS A 123 9.12 -7.55 9.14
CA LYS A 123 9.68 -8.86 8.79
C LYS A 123 9.81 -8.98 7.27
N LEU A 124 10.89 -9.60 6.79
CA LEU A 124 11.06 -9.91 5.38
C LEU A 124 11.80 -11.24 5.21
N SER A 125 11.27 -12.13 4.38
CA SER A 125 11.94 -13.37 4.01
C SER A 125 13.25 -13.08 3.28
N LYS A 126 14.27 -13.94 3.45
CA LYS A 126 15.58 -13.83 2.80
C LYS A 126 15.47 -13.72 1.28
N ASN A 127 14.49 -14.37 0.66
CA ASN A 127 14.29 -14.37 -0.79
C ASN A 127 14.00 -12.97 -1.38
N TYR A 128 13.44 -12.06 -0.58
CA TYR A 128 13.11 -10.70 -1.00
C TYR A 128 14.19 -9.66 -0.66
N LYS A 129 15.24 -10.02 0.12
CA LYS A 129 16.29 -9.08 0.51
C LYS A 129 17.06 -8.47 -0.66
N LYS A 130 17.12 -9.19 -1.76
CA LYS A 130 17.77 -8.75 -3.01
C LYS A 130 17.07 -7.55 -3.68
N TYR A 131 15.83 -7.23 -3.29
CA TYR A 131 15.06 -6.10 -3.83
C TYR A 131 15.12 -4.86 -2.96
N ILE A 132 15.80 -4.91 -1.83
CA ILE A 132 15.90 -3.80 -0.88
C ILE A 132 17.33 -3.39 -0.64
N VAL A 133 17.54 -2.09 -0.51
CA VAL A 133 18.83 -1.49 -0.18
C VAL A 133 18.64 -0.39 0.87
N GLN A 134 19.59 -0.22 1.77
CA GLN A 134 19.54 0.88 2.73
C GLN A 134 19.51 2.22 1.99
N LYS A 135 18.64 3.14 2.43
CA LYS A 135 18.30 4.41 1.76
C LYS A 135 17.54 4.28 0.45
N GLY A 136 17.23 3.07 0.00
CA GLY A 136 16.32 2.83 -1.12
C GLY A 136 14.87 3.02 -0.73
N SER A 137 14.00 2.97 -1.75
CA SER A 137 12.54 3.11 -1.60
C SER A 137 11.86 1.77 -1.39
N VAL A 138 10.75 1.79 -0.67
CA VAL A 138 9.82 0.67 -0.52
C VAL A 138 8.42 1.23 -0.30
N THR A 139 7.41 0.51 -0.76
CA THR A 139 6.01 0.89 -0.53
C THR A 139 5.39 0.03 0.57
N ILE A 140 4.82 0.66 1.58
CA ILE A 140 4.07 0.01 2.67
C ILE A 140 2.64 0.50 2.65
N ASN A 141 1.67 -0.39 2.46
CA ASN A 141 0.26 -0.04 2.28
C ASN A 141 0.05 1.14 1.29
N GLY A 142 0.81 1.15 0.20
CA GLY A 142 0.76 2.19 -0.83
C GLY A 142 1.53 3.47 -0.50
N VAL A 143 2.20 3.55 0.65
CA VAL A 143 2.98 4.73 1.05
C VAL A 143 4.44 4.54 0.67
N SER A 144 5.00 5.45 -0.12
CA SER A 144 6.43 5.51 -0.46
C SER A 144 7.24 5.89 0.76
N LEU A 145 8.17 5.03 1.16
CA LEU A 145 9.00 5.20 2.34
C LEU A 145 10.46 4.89 2.03
N THR A 146 11.36 5.50 2.79
CA THR A 146 12.80 5.22 2.73
C THR A 146 13.18 4.15 3.74
N ILE A 147 13.93 3.15 3.30
CA ILE A 147 14.51 2.13 4.17
C ILE A 147 15.63 2.76 4.99
N SER A 148 15.42 2.90 6.30
CA SER A 148 16.42 3.48 7.20
C SER A 148 17.54 2.49 7.55
N LYS A 149 17.18 1.20 7.68
CA LYS A 149 18.13 0.16 8.07
C LYS A 149 17.70 -1.20 7.52
N ILE A 150 18.68 -2.00 7.06
CA ILE A 150 18.50 -3.43 6.76
C ILE A 150 18.73 -4.23 8.04
N LEU A 151 17.78 -5.11 8.37
CA LEU A 151 17.82 -5.96 9.55
C LEU A 151 18.14 -7.42 9.16
N LYS A 152 18.56 -8.24 10.15
CA LYS A 152 18.79 -9.68 9.93
C LYS A 152 17.57 -10.39 9.36
N GLN A 153 16.35 -10.02 9.77
CA GLN A 153 15.10 -10.64 9.36
C GLN A 153 14.08 -9.63 8.83
N GLY A 154 14.53 -8.59 8.10
CA GLY A 154 13.65 -7.57 7.56
C GLY A 154 14.33 -6.24 7.31
N PHE A 155 13.56 -5.19 7.48
CA PHE A 155 14.02 -3.81 7.30
C PHE A 155 13.26 -2.86 8.24
N GLN A 156 13.81 -1.68 8.40
CA GLN A 156 13.21 -0.60 9.20
C GLN A 156 12.91 0.60 8.31
N VAL A 157 11.81 1.25 8.58
CA VAL A 157 11.46 2.57 8.03
C VAL A 157 11.23 3.58 9.15
N VAL A 158 11.27 4.86 8.81
CA VAL A 158 10.96 5.95 9.75
C VAL A 158 9.76 6.71 9.21
N LEU A 159 8.71 6.80 10.01
CA LEU A 159 7.52 7.58 9.71
C LEU A 159 7.60 8.93 10.40
N VAL A 160 7.46 10.00 9.63
CA VAL A 160 7.41 11.37 10.13
C VAL A 160 5.95 11.75 10.45
N PRO A 161 5.71 12.78 11.29
CA PRO A 161 4.35 13.16 11.73
C PRO A 161 3.36 13.37 10.57
N GLN A 162 3.82 13.97 9.47
CA GLN A 162 2.94 14.21 8.31
C GLN A 162 2.45 12.91 7.66
N THR A 163 3.33 11.91 7.53
CA THR A 163 2.96 10.58 7.00
C THR A 163 1.96 9.90 7.92
N LEU A 164 2.19 9.94 9.23
CA LEU A 164 1.27 9.37 10.22
C LEU A 164 -0.11 10.03 10.13
N LYS A 165 -0.16 11.37 10.03
CA LYS A 165 -1.42 12.13 9.96
C LYS A 165 -2.27 11.80 8.72
N LEU A 166 -1.64 11.49 7.58
CA LEU A 166 -2.31 11.34 6.29
C LEU A 166 -2.63 9.90 5.91
N THR A 167 -2.06 8.91 6.62
CA THR A 167 -2.12 7.52 6.20
C THR A 167 -2.63 6.59 7.31
N ASN A 168 -3.04 5.38 6.91
CA ASN A 168 -3.45 4.36 7.87
C ASN A 168 -2.27 3.80 8.71
N LEU A 169 -1.04 4.20 8.42
CA LEU A 169 0.13 3.72 9.15
C LEU A 169 0.16 4.15 10.63
N ILE A 170 -0.61 5.20 10.99
CA ILE A 170 -0.78 5.63 12.38
C ILE A 170 -1.49 4.58 13.26
N PHE A 171 -2.28 3.71 12.65
CA PHE A 171 -3.03 2.67 13.36
C PHE A 171 -2.26 1.36 13.55
N LEU A 172 -1.06 1.26 12.95
CA LEU A 172 -0.26 0.03 13.00
C LEU A 172 0.13 -0.35 14.43
N LYS A 173 0.01 -1.64 14.70
CA LYS A 173 0.42 -2.30 15.94
C LYS A 173 1.36 -3.45 15.63
N LYS A 174 2.08 -3.94 16.65
CA LYS A 174 2.88 -5.15 16.55
C LYS A 174 2.01 -6.33 16.09
N ASN A 175 2.52 -7.11 15.14
CA ASN A 175 1.90 -8.24 14.46
C ASN A 175 0.87 -7.87 13.38
N ASP A 176 0.58 -6.60 13.13
CA ASP A 176 -0.26 -6.21 12.00
C ASP A 176 0.40 -6.60 10.67
N VAL A 177 -0.44 -6.95 9.71
CA VAL A 177 -0.04 -7.35 8.36
C VAL A 177 -0.20 -6.18 7.41
N VAL A 178 0.86 -5.86 6.68
CA VAL A 178 0.90 -4.78 5.69
C VAL A 178 1.24 -5.30 4.30
N ASN A 179 0.78 -4.60 3.28
CA ASN A 179 1.17 -4.83 1.90
C ASN A 179 2.54 -4.20 1.63
N VAL A 180 3.42 -4.92 0.95
CA VAL A 180 4.75 -4.46 0.56
C VAL A 180 4.90 -4.57 -0.95
N GLU A 181 5.30 -3.47 -1.59
CA GLU A 181 5.75 -3.44 -2.97
C GLU A 181 7.18 -2.93 -2.98
N PHE A 182 8.09 -3.68 -3.62
CA PHE A 182 9.48 -3.26 -3.80
C PHE A 182 9.59 -2.30 -4.98
N ASP A 183 10.60 -1.43 -4.91
CA ASP A 183 10.90 -0.54 -6.02
C ASP A 183 11.13 -1.34 -7.30
N VAL A 184 10.40 -0.99 -8.35
CA VAL A 184 10.45 -1.68 -9.63
C VAL A 184 11.84 -1.68 -10.24
N LEU A 185 12.65 -0.64 -10.01
CA LEU A 185 14.04 -0.56 -10.47
C LEU A 185 14.88 -1.68 -9.84
N GLY A 186 14.71 -1.95 -8.56
CA GLY A 186 15.38 -3.07 -7.89
C GLY A 186 15.02 -4.44 -8.47
N LYS A 187 13.77 -4.61 -8.93
CA LYS A 187 13.32 -5.85 -9.59
C LYS A 187 13.99 -6.04 -10.94
N TYR A 188 14.05 -4.99 -11.78
CA TYR A 188 14.70 -5.04 -13.09
C TYR A 188 16.20 -5.28 -12.97
N ILE A 189 16.89 -4.52 -12.10
CA ILE A 189 18.33 -4.72 -11.86
C ILE A 189 18.62 -6.16 -11.45
N ASN A 190 17.87 -6.71 -10.47
CA ASN A 190 18.07 -8.10 -10.05
C ASN A 190 17.74 -9.12 -11.16
N SER A 191 16.85 -8.79 -12.10
CA SER A 191 16.55 -9.67 -13.24
C SER A 191 17.69 -9.74 -14.25
N PHE A 192 18.41 -8.63 -14.47
CA PHE A 192 19.54 -8.56 -15.39
C PHE A 192 20.84 -9.16 -14.83
N LEU A 193 20.94 -9.29 -13.50
CA LEU A 193 22.13 -9.85 -12.83
C LEU A 193 22.07 -11.39 -12.68
N LYS A 194 21.05 -12.04 -13.19
CA LYS A 194 20.88 -13.49 -13.22
C LYS A 194 21.36 -14.08 -14.53
#